data_af15c604944cb8b4347177ee9a0bd675
#
_entry.id   af15c604944cb8b4347177ee9a0bd675
#
_cell.length_a   1.000
_cell.length_b   1.000
_cell.length_c   1.000
_cell.angle_alpha   90.00
_cell.angle_beta   90.00
_cell.angle_gamma   90.00
#
_symmetry.space_group_name_H-M   'P 1'
#
loop_
_entity.id
_entity.type
_entity.pdbx_description
1 polymer ?
#
loop_
_entity_poly.entity_id
_entity_poly.type
_entity_poly.pdbx_seq_one_letter_code
_entity_poly.pdbx_strand_id
1 'polypeptide(L)'
;FFAFISFILIIVQVWLELKMPDYMSEITKLVQTKGALMSDILTQGGYMLLCAFGSLVSAIIVGYLISNIAASFSMRTRKSLFEKVENLSMEEVKNFQASSLITRTTNDITQIQMFIAMGLQLLIKSPITAVWAVTKILGKNLTWSMITAIAVVILLVTILVLMIIVMPRFKIVQNLIDKINGVTRENLTGIRVVRAFNAEKYQEDKFEKVNDDLTKNQLFNQKAFSVMQPVMYLVMYFLTLSIYFIGAGLIESANMADKISLFGDMVVFSSYAMQVIMSFLMLAMIFMMLPRANVSAKRVNEVLDTVISVKDGKGAKAKEVGTVEFKNVSFKYPDAEEYLLEDISFKAKKGETIAFIGSTGSGKSTLINLIPRFYDATKGEVLVDGVNVKEYKLKDLYNKLGYIPQRAVMFNGTVSSNIAYGENGKGEITKEKIKDAVKVAQAEEFVSKMENTYDAHIAQGGTNVSGGQKQRLSIARAIARDPEIYIFDDSFSALDYKTDSVLRKELKKYTKDATILIVAQRIGTIMNADKIIVLDNGKCAGIGTHKELLKTCDVYKEIALSQLSKEELENE
;
A
#
# COMPACT_ATOMS: atom_id res chain seq x y z
N PHE A 1 -20.17 18.72 6.17
CA PHE A 1 -21.00 19.05 7.33
C PHE A 1 -20.19 18.95 8.62
N PHE A 2 -19.63 17.79 9.00
CA PHE A 2 -18.84 17.64 10.26
C PHE A 2 -17.63 18.58 10.35
N ALA A 3 -16.91 18.82 9.26
CA ALA A 3 -15.77 19.74 9.23
C ALA A 3 -16.20 21.19 9.54
N PHE A 4 -17.35 21.61 9.00
CA PHE A 4 -17.89 22.95 9.27
C PHE A 4 -18.34 23.12 10.73
N ILE A 5 -19.01 22.11 11.29
CA ILE A 5 -19.37 22.12 12.72
C ILE A 5 -18.13 22.15 13.60
N SER A 6 -17.09 21.33 13.28
CA SER A 6 -15.83 21.33 14.01
C SER A 6 -15.15 22.69 13.97
N PHE A 7 -15.17 23.37 12.82
CA PHE A 7 -14.60 24.71 12.69
C PHE A 7 -15.30 25.73 13.61
N ILE A 8 -16.64 25.74 13.62
CA ILE A 8 -17.40 26.62 14.51
C ILE A 8 -17.13 26.32 15.99
N LEU A 9 -17.12 25.04 16.35
CA LEU A 9 -16.88 24.63 17.74
C LEU A 9 -15.44 24.95 18.20
N ILE A 10 -14.45 24.90 17.31
CA ILE A 10 -13.08 25.35 17.63
C ILE A 10 -13.07 26.86 17.90
N ILE A 11 -13.80 27.67 17.11
CA ILE A 11 -13.91 29.12 17.38
C ILE A 11 -14.56 29.37 18.74
N VAL A 12 -15.64 28.67 19.06
CA VAL A 12 -16.32 28.76 20.37
C VAL A 12 -15.39 28.33 21.50
N GLN A 13 -14.65 27.23 21.30
CA GLN A 13 -13.66 26.75 22.27
C GLN A 13 -12.60 27.81 22.55
N VAL A 14 -11.99 28.39 21.51
CA VAL A 14 -10.98 29.43 21.64
C VAL A 14 -11.56 30.68 22.31
N TRP A 15 -12.78 31.06 21.96
CA TRP A 15 -13.45 32.18 22.62
C TRP A 15 -13.63 31.96 24.14
N LEU A 16 -14.10 30.77 24.52
CA LEU A 16 -14.26 30.41 25.95
C LEU A 16 -12.91 30.38 26.68
N GLU A 17 -11.86 29.82 26.05
CA GLU A 17 -10.51 29.77 26.61
C GLU A 17 -9.94 31.19 26.85
N LEU A 18 -10.15 32.12 25.90
CA LEU A 18 -9.67 33.50 25.98
C LEU A 18 -10.53 34.40 26.90
N LYS A 19 -11.72 33.93 27.30
CA LYS A 19 -12.54 34.63 28.31
C LYS A 19 -12.11 34.34 29.75
N MET A 20 -11.51 33.20 30.04
CA MET A 20 -11.09 32.82 31.38
C MET A 20 -10.12 33.84 32.01
N PRO A 21 -9.06 34.34 31.31
CA PRO A 21 -8.20 35.40 31.86
C PRO A 21 -8.95 36.71 32.14
N ASP A 22 -9.96 37.09 31.35
CA ASP A 22 -10.75 38.29 31.60
C ASP A 22 -11.48 38.18 32.98
N TYR A 23 -12.13 37.06 33.27
CA TYR A 23 -12.78 36.80 34.57
C TYR A 23 -11.77 36.75 35.73
N MET A 24 -10.56 36.19 35.45
CA MET A 24 -9.48 36.19 36.45
C MET A 24 -9.03 37.61 36.82
N SER A 25 -9.00 38.53 35.81
CA SER A 25 -8.75 39.96 36.08
C SER A 25 -9.80 40.55 37.05
N GLU A 26 -11.08 40.30 36.74
CA GLU A 26 -12.16 40.85 37.58
C GLU A 26 -12.13 40.29 39.01
N ILE A 27 -11.86 39.01 39.19
CA ILE A 27 -11.65 38.37 40.49
C ILE A 27 -10.48 39.05 41.21
N THR A 28 -9.35 39.28 40.54
CA THR A 28 -8.16 39.90 41.12
C THR A 28 -8.45 41.33 41.59
N LYS A 29 -9.20 42.11 40.79
CA LYS A 29 -9.64 43.47 41.18
C LYS A 29 -10.57 43.46 42.37
N LEU A 30 -11.57 42.55 42.39
CA LEU A 30 -12.53 42.45 43.51
C LEU A 30 -11.83 42.08 44.81
N VAL A 31 -10.89 41.13 44.80
CA VAL A 31 -10.13 40.70 45.99
C VAL A 31 -9.31 41.84 46.60
N GLN A 32 -8.83 42.79 45.81
CA GLN A 32 -8.04 43.95 46.27
C GLN A 32 -8.90 45.16 46.64
N THR A 33 -10.19 45.17 46.29
CA THR A 33 -11.11 46.28 46.58
C THR A 33 -11.69 46.15 47.98
N LYS A 34 -11.46 47.13 48.84
CA LYS A 34 -12.05 47.17 50.20
C LYS A 34 -13.58 47.23 50.12
N GLY A 35 -14.25 46.28 50.74
CA GLY A 35 -15.71 46.17 50.73
C GLY A 35 -16.34 45.38 49.66
N ALA A 36 -15.58 44.67 48.78
CA ALA A 36 -16.11 43.76 47.84
C ALA A 36 -16.83 42.58 48.51
N LEU A 37 -17.99 42.20 47.99
CA LEU A 37 -18.78 41.09 48.53
C LEU A 37 -18.20 39.75 48.05
N MET A 38 -18.17 38.75 48.92
CA MET A 38 -17.75 37.40 48.56
C MET A 38 -18.66 36.80 47.44
N SER A 39 -19.93 37.21 47.41
CA SER A 39 -20.88 36.82 46.34
C SER A 39 -20.42 37.23 44.95
N ASP A 40 -19.79 38.41 44.82
CA ASP A 40 -19.34 38.91 43.49
C ASP A 40 -18.12 38.12 43.00
N ILE A 41 -17.21 37.80 43.92
CA ILE A 41 -16.05 36.94 43.63
C ILE A 41 -16.50 35.55 43.21
N LEU A 42 -17.45 34.95 43.93
CA LEU A 42 -18.01 33.64 43.62
C LEU A 42 -18.77 33.64 42.27
N THR A 43 -19.43 34.74 41.93
CA THR A 43 -20.15 34.89 40.66
C THR A 43 -19.15 34.89 39.47
N GLN A 44 -18.07 35.67 39.54
CA GLN A 44 -17.03 35.70 38.53
C GLN A 44 -16.31 34.34 38.41
N GLY A 45 -16.03 33.69 39.55
CA GLY A 45 -15.50 32.32 39.59
C GLY A 45 -16.44 31.31 38.95
N GLY A 46 -17.76 31.47 39.15
CA GLY A 46 -18.80 30.66 38.49
C GLY A 46 -18.79 30.81 36.97
N TYR A 47 -18.68 32.04 36.47
CA TYR A 47 -18.55 32.28 35.02
C TYR A 47 -17.26 31.69 34.44
N MET A 48 -16.14 31.80 35.17
CA MET A 48 -14.87 31.19 34.78
C MET A 48 -14.98 29.66 34.66
N LEU A 49 -15.65 29.01 35.66
CA LEU A 49 -15.93 27.58 35.62
C LEU A 49 -16.86 27.17 34.46
N LEU A 50 -17.88 27.97 34.19
CA LEU A 50 -18.77 27.74 33.06
C LEU A 50 -18.01 27.83 31.71
N CYS A 51 -17.11 28.79 31.56
CA CYS A 51 -16.25 28.88 30.37
C CYS A 51 -15.31 27.68 30.26
N ALA A 52 -14.71 27.24 31.35
CA ALA A 52 -13.84 26.06 31.36
C ALA A 52 -14.61 24.78 30.99
N PHE A 53 -15.80 24.59 31.58
CA PHE A 53 -16.67 23.47 31.27
C PHE A 53 -17.17 23.51 29.82
N GLY A 54 -17.57 24.68 29.34
CA GLY A 54 -17.98 24.86 27.93
C GLY A 54 -16.85 24.58 26.93
N SER A 55 -15.61 25.00 27.25
CA SER A 55 -14.42 24.68 26.46
C SER A 55 -14.15 23.19 26.46
N LEU A 56 -14.24 22.51 27.62
CA LEU A 56 -14.07 21.06 27.73
C LEU A 56 -15.08 20.30 26.84
N VAL A 57 -16.37 20.64 26.94
CA VAL A 57 -17.43 20.02 26.16
C VAL A 57 -17.18 20.25 24.67
N SER A 58 -16.84 21.48 24.28
CA SER A 58 -16.49 21.80 22.88
C SER A 58 -15.30 20.98 22.38
N ALA A 59 -14.24 20.83 23.19
CA ALA A 59 -13.06 20.05 22.86
C ALA A 59 -13.39 18.56 22.65
N ILE A 60 -14.23 17.98 23.50
CA ILE A 60 -14.67 16.58 23.38
C ILE A 60 -15.46 16.38 22.07
N ILE A 61 -16.41 17.27 21.78
CA ILE A 61 -17.22 17.18 20.55
C ILE A 61 -16.33 17.35 19.31
N VAL A 62 -15.43 18.33 19.31
CA VAL A 62 -14.47 18.54 18.21
C VAL A 62 -13.59 17.31 18.01
N GLY A 63 -13.03 16.75 19.09
CA GLY A 63 -12.22 15.53 19.03
C GLY A 63 -12.99 14.36 18.42
N TYR A 64 -14.24 14.15 18.83
CA TYR A 64 -15.12 13.11 18.28
C TYR A 64 -15.37 13.33 16.78
N LEU A 65 -15.75 14.54 16.37
CA LEU A 65 -16.04 14.86 14.98
C LEU A 65 -14.82 14.70 14.08
N ILE A 66 -13.66 15.22 14.50
CA ILE A 66 -12.42 15.12 13.72
C ILE A 66 -11.95 13.67 13.62
N SER A 67 -12.07 12.87 14.69
CA SER A 67 -11.74 11.45 14.66
C SER A 67 -12.61 10.68 13.66
N ASN A 68 -13.90 10.98 13.62
CA ASN A 68 -14.81 10.40 12.61
C ASN A 68 -14.44 10.80 11.18
N ILE A 69 -14.08 12.07 10.95
CA ILE A 69 -13.63 12.56 9.64
C ILE A 69 -12.36 11.79 9.22
N ALA A 70 -11.36 11.73 10.10
CA ALA A 70 -10.08 11.08 9.82
C ALA A 70 -10.25 9.57 9.54
N ALA A 71 -11.04 8.88 10.36
CA ALA A 71 -11.33 7.45 10.18
C ALA A 71 -12.11 7.17 8.88
N SER A 72 -13.15 7.96 8.61
CA SER A 72 -13.96 7.80 7.39
C SER A 72 -13.15 8.10 6.12
N PHE A 73 -12.29 9.12 6.14
CA PHE A 73 -11.36 9.42 5.05
C PHE A 73 -10.41 8.24 4.81
N SER A 74 -9.78 7.75 5.87
CA SER A 74 -8.85 6.62 5.82
C SER A 74 -9.51 5.36 5.26
N MET A 75 -10.71 5.03 5.74
CA MET A 75 -11.49 3.89 5.25
C MET A 75 -11.79 4.00 3.75
N ARG A 76 -12.29 5.15 3.30
CA ARG A 76 -12.63 5.38 1.88
C ARG A 76 -11.39 5.34 1.00
N THR A 77 -10.30 5.97 1.43
CA THR A 77 -9.04 5.99 0.68
C THR A 77 -8.44 4.58 0.55
N ARG A 78 -8.46 3.77 1.64
CA ARG A 78 -8.03 2.36 1.58
C ARG A 78 -8.88 1.56 0.59
N LYS A 79 -10.19 1.74 0.64
CA LYS A 79 -11.12 1.07 -0.28
C LYS A 79 -10.82 1.44 -1.73
N SER A 80 -10.76 2.74 -2.03
CA SER A 80 -10.46 3.21 -3.40
C SER A 80 -9.09 2.76 -3.90
N LEU A 81 -8.07 2.77 -3.01
CA LEU A 81 -6.73 2.31 -3.36
C LEU A 81 -6.71 0.80 -3.63
N PHE A 82 -7.39 0.00 -2.79
CA PHE A 82 -7.49 -1.44 -2.98
C PHE A 82 -8.24 -1.77 -4.29
N GLU A 83 -9.39 -1.16 -4.52
CA GLU A 83 -10.16 -1.30 -5.76
C GLU A 83 -9.32 -0.90 -7.00
N LYS A 84 -8.52 0.15 -6.88
CA LYS A 84 -7.63 0.57 -7.96
C LYS A 84 -6.55 -0.47 -8.24
N VAL A 85 -5.90 -1.01 -7.20
CA VAL A 85 -4.85 -2.04 -7.32
C VAL A 85 -5.41 -3.31 -7.97
N GLU A 86 -6.62 -3.75 -7.59
CA GLU A 86 -7.29 -4.92 -8.19
C GLU A 86 -7.62 -4.72 -9.68
N ASN A 87 -7.79 -3.47 -10.12
CA ASN A 87 -8.10 -3.13 -11.51
C ASN A 87 -6.86 -2.76 -12.35
N LEU A 88 -5.66 -2.69 -11.77
CA LEU A 88 -4.42 -2.46 -12.52
C LEU A 88 -4.13 -3.66 -13.44
N SER A 89 -3.62 -3.41 -14.63
CA SER A 89 -3.09 -4.47 -15.48
C SER A 89 -1.74 -4.98 -14.97
N MET A 90 -1.27 -6.10 -15.49
CA MET A 90 0.02 -6.67 -15.09
C MET A 90 1.20 -5.74 -15.39
N GLU A 91 1.04 -4.86 -16.37
CA GLU A 91 2.01 -3.81 -16.72
C GLU A 91 2.19 -2.82 -15.56
N GLU A 92 1.10 -2.23 -15.08
CA GLU A 92 1.14 -1.26 -13.98
C GLU A 92 1.55 -1.93 -12.66
N VAL A 93 1.03 -3.14 -12.38
CA VAL A 93 1.42 -3.89 -11.18
C VAL A 93 2.92 -4.16 -11.14
N LYS A 94 3.55 -4.42 -12.29
CA LYS A 94 5.01 -4.64 -12.37
C LYS A 94 5.80 -3.38 -12.03
N ASN A 95 5.28 -2.18 -12.34
CA ASN A 95 5.91 -0.91 -12.03
C ASN A 95 5.91 -0.61 -10.52
N PHE A 96 5.00 -1.22 -9.78
CA PHE A 96 4.94 -1.13 -8.32
C PHE A 96 5.43 -2.42 -7.68
N GLN A 97 6.39 -2.32 -6.76
CA GLN A 97 6.76 -3.47 -5.94
C GLN A 97 5.61 -3.81 -4.98
N ALA A 98 5.30 -5.09 -4.79
CA ALA A 98 4.24 -5.54 -3.87
C ALA A 98 4.40 -4.96 -2.44
N SER A 99 5.64 -4.92 -1.93
CA SER A 99 5.95 -4.30 -0.63
C SER A 99 5.60 -2.81 -0.58
N SER A 100 5.79 -2.10 -1.69
CA SER A 100 5.42 -0.68 -1.81
C SER A 100 3.91 -0.49 -1.81
N LEU A 101 3.14 -1.32 -2.52
CA LEU A 101 1.68 -1.27 -2.53
C LEU A 101 1.09 -1.56 -1.14
N ILE A 102 1.66 -2.54 -0.41
CA ILE A 102 1.28 -2.83 0.98
C ILE A 102 1.52 -1.60 1.87
N THR A 103 2.70 -0.98 1.78
CA THR A 103 3.03 0.21 2.58
C THR A 103 2.11 1.39 2.25
N ARG A 104 1.78 1.60 0.98
CA ARG A 104 0.85 2.65 0.53
C ARG A 104 -0.56 2.44 1.05
N THR A 105 -1.01 1.18 1.08
CA THR A 105 -2.36 0.83 1.57
C THR A 105 -2.47 0.89 3.10
N THR A 106 -1.38 0.72 3.82
CA THR A 106 -1.35 0.67 5.29
C THR A 106 -0.75 1.93 5.89
N ASN A 107 0.58 2.03 5.92
CA ASN A 107 1.31 3.07 6.64
C ASN A 107 1.09 4.47 6.06
N ASP A 108 1.12 4.63 4.73
CA ASP A 108 0.98 5.95 4.13
C ASP A 108 -0.40 6.54 4.41
N ILE A 109 -1.47 5.74 4.31
CA ILE A 109 -2.82 6.20 4.68
C ILE A 109 -2.92 6.51 6.17
N THR A 110 -2.23 5.74 7.04
CA THR A 110 -2.20 6.03 8.48
C THR A 110 -1.50 7.35 8.78
N GLN A 111 -0.40 7.70 8.07
CA GLN A 111 0.25 9.01 8.20
C GLN A 111 -0.68 10.16 7.80
N ILE A 112 -1.41 10.01 6.71
CA ILE A 112 -2.42 10.99 6.27
C ILE A 112 -3.54 11.10 7.31
N GLN A 113 -4.03 9.98 7.83
CA GLN A 113 -5.07 9.94 8.87
C GLN A 113 -4.62 10.66 10.13
N MET A 114 -3.38 10.44 10.60
CA MET A 114 -2.83 11.13 11.77
C MET A 114 -2.72 12.64 11.53
N PHE A 115 -2.30 13.04 10.32
CA PHE A 115 -2.25 14.45 9.96
C PHE A 115 -3.64 15.09 9.95
N ILE A 116 -4.66 14.41 9.46
CA ILE A 116 -6.05 14.90 9.51
C ILE A 116 -6.54 14.97 10.95
N ALA A 117 -6.32 13.93 11.76
CA ALA A 117 -6.81 13.86 13.14
C ALA A 117 -6.19 14.93 14.06
N MET A 118 -4.88 15.14 13.96
CA MET A 118 -4.17 16.07 14.83
C MET A 118 -3.92 17.42 14.14
N GLY A 119 -3.49 17.37 12.87
CA GLY A 119 -3.10 18.55 12.11
C GLY A 119 -4.27 19.48 11.81
N LEU A 120 -5.44 18.96 11.48
CA LEU A 120 -6.61 19.79 11.15
C LEU A 120 -7.06 20.62 12.35
N GLN A 121 -7.10 20.01 13.54
CA GLN A 121 -7.44 20.73 14.77
C GLN A 121 -6.41 21.83 15.09
N LEU A 122 -5.13 21.50 15.03
CA LEU A 122 -4.05 22.43 15.31
C LEU A 122 -3.98 23.56 14.27
N LEU A 123 -4.15 23.25 12.97
CA LEU A 123 -4.17 24.21 11.86
C LEU A 123 -5.26 25.26 12.01
N ILE A 124 -6.40 24.90 12.58
CA ILE A 124 -7.52 25.82 12.79
C ILE A 124 -7.34 26.55 14.13
N LYS A 125 -7.10 25.81 15.22
CA LYS A 125 -7.06 26.37 16.56
C LYS A 125 -5.91 27.36 16.75
N SER A 126 -4.68 26.99 16.31
CA SER A 126 -3.50 27.78 16.62
C SER A 126 -3.50 29.19 16.00
N PRO A 127 -3.81 29.38 14.69
CA PRO A 127 -3.90 30.74 14.14
C PRO A 127 -5.00 31.58 14.78
N ILE A 128 -6.16 30.98 15.05
CA ILE A 128 -7.28 31.71 15.68
C ILE A 128 -6.88 32.15 17.09
N THR A 129 -6.27 31.25 17.88
CA THR A 129 -5.80 31.60 19.24
C THR A 129 -4.71 32.65 19.20
N ALA A 130 -3.73 32.53 18.27
CA ALA A 130 -2.66 33.49 18.13
C ALA A 130 -3.18 34.89 17.79
N VAL A 131 -3.99 35.01 16.72
CA VAL A 131 -4.55 36.29 16.28
C VAL A 131 -5.42 36.90 17.36
N TRP A 132 -6.28 36.14 17.97
CA TRP A 132 -7.20 36.64 18.99
C TRP A 132 -6.47 37.02 20.28
N ALA A 133 -5.51 36.23 20.76
CA ALA A 133 -4.69 36.58 21.90
C ALA A 133 -3.83 37.83 21.66
N VAL A 134 -3.25 37.97 20.45
CA VAL A 134 -2.51 39.17 20.04
C VAL A 134 -3.41 40.41 20.07
N THR A 135 -4.63 40.33 19.53
CA THR A 135 -5.58 41.47 19.55
C THR A 135 -5.94 41.87 20.99
N LYS A 136 -6.07 40.91 21.92
CA LYS A 136 -6.28 41.16 23.33
C LYS A 136 -5.09 41.83 24.03
N ILE A 137 -3.87 41.48 23.63
CA ILE A 137 -2.61 42.05 24.16
C ILE A 137 -2.43 43.49 23.71
N LEU A 138 -2.60 43.77 22.39
CA LEU A 138 -2.39 45.11 21.82
C LEU A 138 -3.28 46.18 22.42
N GLY A 139 -4.45 45.83 22.92
CA GLY A 139 -5.38 46.77 23.57
C GLY A 139 -5.04 47.14 25.01
N LYS A 140 -4.02 46.51 25.66
CA LYS A 140 -3.75 46.72 27.08
C LYS A 140 -2.52 47.63 27.37
N ASN A 141 -1.33 47.19 26.98
CA ASN A 141 -0.10 47.96 27.24
C ASN A 141 0.93 47.72 26.12
N LEU A 142 1.46 48.82 25.57
CA LEU A 142 2.40 48.74 24.46
C LEU A 142 3.74 48.09 24.84
N THR A 143 4.26 48.41 26.04
CA THR A 143 5.56 47.91 26.51
C THR A 143 5.53 46.36 26.69
N TRP A 144 4.49 45.83 27.33
CA TRP A 144 4.32 44.38 27.45
C TRP A 144 4.10 43.71 26.12
N SER A 145 3.37 44.37 25.18
CA SER A 145 3.14 43.87 23.83
C SER A 145 4.45 43.75 23.03
N MET A 146 5.34 44.72 23.14
CA MET A 146 6.67 44.70 22.51
C MET A 146 7.54 43.57 23.05
N ILE A 147 7.56 43.33 24.35
CA ILE A 147 8.34 42.25 24.96
C ILE A 147 7.81 40.90 24.49
N THR A 148 6.49 40.73 24.42
CA THR A 148 5.87 39.53 23.90
C THR A 148 6.22 39.30 22.42
N ALA A 149 6.21 40.35 21.60
CA ALA A 149 6.63 40.28 20.21
C ALA A 149 8.10 39.84 20.07
N ILE A 150 9.01 40.40 20.89
CA ILE A 150 10.42 40.00 20.94
C ILE A 150 10.54 38.49 21.30
N ALA A 151 9.82 38.04 22.31
CA ALA A 151 9.81 36.64 22.74
C ALA A 151 9.34 35.71 21.62
N VAL A 152 8.26 36.09 20.91
CA VAL A 152 7.76 35.35 19.74
C VAL A 152 8.80 35.31 18.60
N VAL A 153 9.45 36.43 18.31
CA VAL A 153 10.51 36.47 17.29
C VAL A 153 11.68 35.55 17.67
N ILE A 154 12.13 35.56 18.91
CA ILE A 154 13.20 34.67 19.39
C ILE A 154 12.80 33.21 19.19
N LEU A 155 11.57 32.83 19.54
CA LEU A 155 11.08 31.47 19.32
C LEU A 155 11.01 31.09 17.84
N LEU A 156 10.49 31.97 16.99
CA LEU A 156 10.43 31.74 15.54
C LEU A 156 11.82 31.57 14.94
N VAL A 157 12.78 32.43 15.32
CA VAL A 157 14.17 32.31 14.88
C VAL A 157 14.79 31.01 15.37
N THR A 158 14.56 30.62 16.63
CA THR A 158 15.05 29.34 17.17
C THR A 158 14.50 28.15 16.37
N ILE A 159 13.19 28.11 16.12
CA ILE A 159 12.55 27.05 15.32
C ILE A 159 13.14 27.02 13.90
N LEU A 160 13.28 28.17 13.25
CA LEU A 160 13.81 28.29 11.88
C LEU A 160 15.25 27.80 11.80
N VAL A 161 16.10 28.20 12.73
CA VAL A 161 17.51 27.75 12.83
C VAL A 161 17.58 26.23 13.03
N LEU A 162 16.79 25.68 13.94
CA LEU A 162 16.72 24.24 14.15
C LEU A 162 16.25 23.50 12.90
N MET A 163 15.24 24.02 12.20
CA MET A 163 14.77 23.43 10.95
C MET A 163 15.87 23.41 9.88
N ILE A 164 16.58 24.51 9.68
CA ILE A 164 17.68 24.60 8.71
C ILE A 164 18.78 23.57 9.01
N ILE A 165 19.11 23.38 10.28
CA ILE A 165 20.17 22.46 10.72
C ILE A 165 19.72 20.99 10.62
N VAL A 166 18.50 20.68 11.00
CA VAL A 166 18.02 19.30 11.19
C VAL A 166 17.42 18.72 9.90
N MET A 167 16.74 19.55 9.08
CA MET A 167 16.04 19.06 7.88
C MET A 167 16.95 18.34 6.86
N PRO A 168 18.16 18.81 6.53
CA PRO A 168 19.06 18.08 5.63
C PRO A 168 19.45 16.71 6.18
N ARG A 169 19.63 16.62 7.50
CA ARG A 169 20.02 15.37 8.16
C ARG A 169 18.89 14.34 8.24
N PHE A 170 17.63 14.76 8.25
CA PHE A 170 16.51 13.83 8.12
C PHE A 170 16.57 13.03 6.83
N LYS A 171 16.96 13.65 5.72
CA LYS A 171 17.14 12.96 4.45
C LYS A 171 18.29 11.92 4.51
N ILE A 172 19.38 12.26 5.19
CA ILE A 172 20.50 11.34 5.43
C ILE A 172 20.04 10.16 6.29
N VAL A 173 19.34 10.43 7.39
CA VAL A 173 18.78 9.39 8.28
C VAL A 173 17.85 8.45 7.50
N GLN A 174 16.99 8.99 6.64
CA GLN A 174 16.10 8.16 5.82
C GLN A 174 16.89 7.23 4.89
N ASN A 175 17.89 7.74 4.19
CA ASN A 175 18.75 6.93 3.33
C ASN A 175 19.52 5.85 4.11
N LEU A 176 19.93 6.13 5.34
CA LEU A 176 20.62 5.16 6.20
C LEU A 176 19.65 4.08 6.73
N ILE A 177 18.40 4.43 7.02
CA ILE A 177 17.35 3.46 7.34
C ILE A 177 17.10 2.51 6.16
N ASP A 178 17.05 3.04 4.93
CA ASP A 178 16.89 2.21 3.73
C ASP A 178 18.09 1.27 3.53
N LYS A 179 19.31 1.75 3.80
CA LYS A 179 20.53 0.91 3.77
C LYS A 179 20.50 -0.19 4.84
N ILE A 180 20.10 0.12 6.09
CA ILE A 180 19.95 -0.89 7.16
C ILE A 180 18.93 -1.96 6.75
N ASN A 181 17.78 -1.53 6.25
CA ASN A 181 16.77 -2.44 5.75
C ASN A 181 17.30 -3.33 4.61
N GLY A 182 18.12 -2.76 3.71
CA GLY A 182 18.78 -3.49 2.64
C GLY A 182 19.72 -4.57 3.17
N VAL A 183 20.64 -4.21 4.06
CA VAL A 183 21.62 -5.14 4.68
C VAL A 183 20.91 -6.23 5.47
N THR A 184 19.89 -5.87 6.26
CA THR A 184 19.09 -6.84 7.04
C THR A 184 18.36 -7.82 6.13
N ARG A 185 17.73 -7.33 5.05
CA ARG A 185 17.02 -8.18 4.08
C ARG A 185 17.97 -9.12 3.36
N GLU A 186 19.12 -8.62 2.91
CA GLU A 186 20.18 -9.43 2.28
C GLU A 186 20.64 -10.55 3.21
N ASN A 187 20.93 -10.23 4.48
CA ASN A 187 21.34 -11.21 5.47
C ASN A 187 20.26 -12.28 5.75
N LEU A 188 19.00 -11.84 5.97
CA LEU A 188 17.88 -12.77 6.23
C LEU A 188 17.59 -13.67 5.03
N THR A 189 17.64 -13.13 3.82
CA THR A 189 17.43 -13.91 2.60
C THR A 189 18.56 -14.91 2.37
N GLY A 190 19.81 -14.50 2.65
CA GLY A 190 21.03 -15.29 2.49
C GLY A 190 21.49 -16.04 3.73
N ILE A 191 20.70 -16.13 4.80
CA ILE A 191 21.15 -16.63 6.12
C ILE A 191 21.77 -18.02 6.07
N ARG A 192 21.29 -18.89 5.20
CA ARG A 192 21.87 -20.23 5.00
C ARG A 192 23.27 -20.17 4.40
N VAL A 193 23.49 -19.23 3.46
CA VAL A 193 24.79 -19.00 2.84
C VAL A 193 25.75 -18.38 3.86
N VAL A 194 25.30 -17.36 4.60
CA VAL A 194 26.09 -16.74 5.66
C VAL A 194 26.62 -17.80 6.65
N ARG A 195 25.74 -18.69 7.12
CA ARG A 195 26.12 -19.77 8.05
C ARG A 195 27.01 -20.85 7.40
N ALA A 196 26.70 -21.22 6.15
CA ALA A 196 27.46 -22.26 5.45
C ALA A 196 28.90 -21.82 5.14
N PHE A 197 29.15 -20.52 5.04
CA PHE A 197 30.48 -19.95 4.75
C PHE A 197 31.15 -19.27 5.96
N ASN A 198 30.59 -19.40 7.19
CA ASN A 198 31.06 -18.75 8.41
C ASN A 198 31.26 -17.23 8.23
N ALA A 199 30.32 -16.59 7.55
CA ALA A 199 30.40 -15.18 7.17
C ALA A 199 29.62 -14.25 8.13
N GLU A 200 29.26 -14.74 9.33
CA GLU A 200 28.50 -13.98 10.33
C GLU A 200 29.24 -12.69 10.70
N LYS A 201 30.52 -12.78 11.01
CA LYS A 201 31.35 -11.62 11.39
C LYS A 201 31.39 -10.57 10.29
N TYR A 202 31.53 -11.00 9.04
CA TYR A 202 31.48 -10.07 7.90
C TYR A 202 30.14 -9.32 7.79
N GLN A 203 29.02 -10.03 8.01
CA GLN A 203 27.70 -9.42 7.96
C GLN A 203 27.43 -8.51 9.17
N GLU A 204 27.92 -8.87 10.36
CA GLU A 204 27.89 -8.02 11.54
C GLU A 204 28.64 -6.71 11.31
N ASP A 205 29.89 -6.78 10.84
CA ASP A 205 30.72 -5.60 10.56
C ASP A 205 30.07 -4.69 9.49
N LYS A 206 29.45 -5.30 8.46
CA LYS A 206 28.70 -4.58 7.42
C LYS A 206 27.48 -3.86 8.00
N PHE A 207 26.72 -4.52 8.87
CA PHE A 207 25.58 -3.94 9.56
C PHE A 207 26.02 -2.83 10.51
N GLU A 208 27.02 -3.09 11.34
CA GLU A 208 27.51 -2.18 12.38
C GLU A 208 27.98 -0.85 11.80
N LYS A 209 28.68 -0.88 10.66
CA LYS A 209 29.10 0.32 9.95
C LYS A 209 27.91 1.24 9.57
N VAL A 210 26.84 0.67 9.04
CA VAL A 210 25.64 1.45 8.65
C VAL A 210 24.88 1.90 9.88
N ASN A 211 24.81 1.05 10.93
CA ASN A 211 24.15 1.34 12.20
C ASN A 211 24.83 2.49 12.95
N ASP A 212 26.16 2.51 12.97
CA ASP A 212 26.98 3.59 13.54
C ASP A 212 26.69 4.94 12.84
N ASP A 213 26.67 4.93 11.52
CA ASP A 213 26.38 6.14 10.74
C ASP A 213 24.95 6.64 11.01
N LEU A 214 23.97 5.72 11.10
CA LEU A 214 22.59 6.04 11.46
C LEU A 214 22.52 6.62 12.87
N THR A 215 23.18 5.95 13.84
CA THR A 215 23.19 6.37 15.24
C THR A 215 23.78 7.76 15.39
N LYS A 216 24.91 8.06 14.75
CA LYS A 216 25.54 9.40 14.78
C LYS A 216 24.62 10.49 14.25
N ASN A 217 23.94 10.25 13.14
CA ASN A 217 23.04 11.23 12.56
C ASN A 217 21.74 11.39 13.37
N GLN A 218 21.18 10.29 13.91
CA GLN A 218 20.02 10.36 14.81
C GLN A 218 20.37 11.06 16.12
N LEU A 219 21.53 10.74 16.71
CA LEU A 219 22.00 11.38 17.95
C LEU A 219 22.18 12.89 17.76
N PHE A 220 22.73 13.32 16.62
CA PHE A 220 22.84 14.74 16.31
C PHE A 220 21.46 15.41 16.24
N ASN A 221 20.50 14.80 15.53
CA ASN A 221 19.15 15.33 15.46
C ASN A 221 18.48 15.41 16.84
N GLN A 222 18.61 14.36 17.65
CA GLN A 222 18.06 14.32 19.01
C GLN A 222 18.71 15.39 19.92
N LYS A 223 20.05 15.57 19.85
CA LYS A 223 20.74 16.64 20.58
C LYS A 223 20.27 18.03 20.14
N ALA A 224 20.09 18.25 18.82
CA ALA A 224 19.56 19.51 18.32
C ALA A 224 18.11 19.77 18.82
N PHE A 225 17.25 18.76 18.78
CA PHE A 225 15.90 18.90 19.31
C PHE A 225 15.84 19.04 20.83
N SER A 226 16.76 18.43 21.57
CA SER A 226 16.80 18.55 23.03
C SER A 226 17.04 19.98 23.52
N VAL A 227 17.67 20.82 22.69
CA VAL A 227 17.88 22.26 22.99
C VAL A 227 16.56 23.04 22.90
N MET A 228 15.62 22.59 22.09
CA MET A 228 14.37 23.32 21.87
C MET A 228 13.56 23.52 23.14
N GLN A 229 13.38 22.47 23.93
CA GLN A 229 12.55 22.53 25.14
C GLN A 229 13.12 23.45 26.22
N PRO A 230 14.43 23.40 26.59
CA PRO A 230 15.03 24.38 27.52
C PRO A 230 14.94 25.81 27.01
N VAL A 231 15.20 26.07 25.74
CA VAL A 231 15.09 27.44 25.16
C VAL A 231 13.66 27.93 25.25
N MET A 232 12.68 27.08 24.94
CA MET A 232 11.26 27.45 25.09
C MET A 232 10.90 27.84 26.52
N TYR A 233 11.27 27.01 27.51
CA TYR A 233 11.02 27.34 28.91
C TYR A 233 11.75 28.61 29.36
N LEU A 234 12.99 28.80 28.90
CA LEU A 234 13.74 30.01 29.21
C LEU A 234 13.04 31.24 28.67
N VAL A 235 12.58 31.21 27.39
CA VAL A 235 11.84 32.33 26.79
C VAL A 235 10.52 32.58 27.54
N MET A 236 9.80 31.52 27.89
CA MET A 236 8.54 31.62 28.66
C MET A 236 8.74 32.24 30.05
N TYR A 237 9.70 31.72 30.82
CA TYR A 237 9.97 32.24 32.16
C TYR A 237 10.55 33.65 32.11
N PHE A 238 11.43 33.93 31.15
CA PHE A 238 11.98 35.27 30.98
C PHE A 238 10.91 36.28 30.58
N LEU A 239 9.99 35.89 29.68
CA LEU A 239 8.83 36.71 29.35
C LEU A 239 7.96 36.99 30.55
N THR A 240 7.63 35.97 31.33
CA THR A 240 6.84 36.11 32.56
C THR A 240 7.54 37.03 33.56
N LEU A 241 8.84 36.81 33.82
CA LEU A 241 9.63 37.65 34.68
C LEU A 241 9.67 39.12 34.21
N SER A 242 9.86 39.34 32.91
CA SER A 242 9.88 40.68 32.32
C SER A 242 8.52 41.40 32.46
N ILE A 243 7.41 40.68 32.26
CA ILE A 243 6.06 41.24 32.47
C ILE A 243 5.86 41.65 33.91
N TYR A 244 6.26 40.80 34.87
CA TYR A 244 6.12 41.14 36.32
C TYR A 244 7.07 42.24 36.75
N PHE A 245 8.33 42.23 36.28
CA PHE A 245 9.31 43.26 36.63
C PHE A 245 8.91 44.65 36.13
N ILE A 246 8.54 44.75 34.86
CA ILE A 246 8.08 46.01 34.27
C ILE A 246 6.71 46.39 34.85
N GLY A 247 5.83 45.39 35.06
CA GLY A 247 4.54 45.60 35.72
C GLY A 247 4.67 46.19 37.11
N ALA A 248 5.64 45.73 37.92
CA ALA A 248 5.92 46.30 39.24
C ALA A 248 6.33 47.78 39.16
N GLY A 249 7.23 48.14 38.20
CA GLY A 249 7.63 49.52 37.96
C GLY A 249 6.46 50.41 37.49
N LEU A 250 5.60 49.90 36.63
CA LEU A 250 4.38 50.60 36.19
C LEU A 250 3.39 50.84 37.34
N ILE A 251 3.21 49.81 38.20
CA ILE A 251 2.35 49.92 39.38
C ILE A 251 2.92 50.90 40.41
N GLU A 252 4.25 50.91 40.61
CA GLU A 252 4.89 51.84 41.53
C GLU A 252 4.67 53.28 41.12
N SER A 253 4.83 53.60 39.84
CA SER A 253 4.68 54.91 39.25
C SER A 253 3.24 55.38 39.04
N ALA A 254 2.26 54.50 39.19
CA ALA A 254 0.84 54.78 38.96
C ALA A 254 0.16 55.45 40.16
N ASN A 255 -0.94 56.17 39.90
CA ASN A 255 -1.81 56.69 40.94
C ASN A 255 -2.49 55.54 41.73
N MET A 256 -2.86 55.79 42.99
CA MET A 256 -3.47 54.77 43.88
C MET A 256 -4.72 54.11 43.28
N ALA A 257 -5.52 54.85 42.49
CA ALA A 257 -6.74 54.34 41.86
C ALA A 257 -6.42 53.32 40.71
N ASP A 258 -5.28 53.51 40.05
CA ASP A 258 -4.90 52.71 38.88
C ASP A 258 -4.09 51.45 39.24
N LYS A 259 -3.48 51.40 40.42
CA LYS A 259 -2.62 50.28 40.89
C LYS A 259 -3.32 48.93 40.86
N ILE A 260 -4.56 48.89 41.32
CA ILE A 260 -5.37 47.65 41.37
C ILE A 260 -5.68 47.16 39.92
N SER A 261 -6.05 48.11 39.05
CA SER A 261 -6.34 47.77 37.65
C SER A 261 -5.10 47.28 36.93
N LEU A 262 -3.94 47.93 37.09
CA LEU A 262 -2.68 47.53 36.48
C LEU A 262 -2.19 46.16 36.95
N PHE A 263 -2.39 45.83 38.23
CA PHE A 263 -2.06 44.50 38.73
C PHE A 263 -2.94 43.41 38.11
N GLY A 264 -4.25 43.63 38.01
CA GLY A 264 -5.16 42.73 37.32
C GLY A 264 -4.79 42.54 35.83
N ASP A 265 -4.47 43.66 35.17
CA ASP A 265 -4.03 43.63 33.78
C ASP A 265 -2.70 42.91 33.58
N MET A 266 -1.75 43.00 34.49
CA MET A 266 -0.47 42.28 34.46
C MET A 266 -0.70 40.77 34.53
N VAL A 267 -1.57 40.27 35.38
CA VAL A 267 -1.90 38.84 35.51
C VAL A 267 -2.54 38.32 34.21
N VAL A 268 -3.51 39.06 33.70
CA VAL A 268 -4.21 38.70 32.46
C VAL A 268 -3.29 38.73 31.26
N PHE A 269 -2.45 39.77 31.17
CA PHE A 269 -1.48 39.90 30.11
C PHE A 269 -0.49 38.71 30.08
N SER A 270 0.02 38.31 31.24
CA SER A 270 0.88 37.13 31.39
C SER A 270 0.18 35.87 30.83
N SER A 271 -1.10 35.70 31.11
CA SER A 271 -1.89 34.57 30.64
C SER A 271 -2.05 34.57 29.09
N TYR A 272 -2.37 35.73 28.48
CA TYR A 272 -2.47 35.84 27.04
C TYR A 272 -1.12 35.68 26.33
N ALA A 273 -0.05 36.25 26.89
CA ALA A 273 1.30 36.09 26.36
C ALA A 273 1.71 34.61 26.29
N MET A 274 1.36 33.85 27.33
CA MET A 274 1.56 32.40 27.34
C MET A 274 0.78 31.67 26.26
N GLN A 275 -0.48 32.06 26.03
CA GLN A 275 -1.30 31.47 24.98
C GLN A 275 -0.77 31.80 23.57
N VAL A 276 -0.23 32.99 23.34
CA VAL A 276 0.44 33.37 22.09
C VAL A 276 1.63 32.43 21.83
N ILE A 277 2.52 32.27 22.81
CA ILE A 277 3.68 31.37 22.70
C ILE A 277 3.25 29.94 22.39
N MET A 278 2.29 29.40 23.14
CA MET A 278 1.79 28.03 22.97
C MET A 278 1.16 27.84 21.58
N SER A 279 0.48 28.85 21.04
CA SER A 279 -0.08 28.80 19.69
C SER A 279 0.99 28.71 18.61
N PHE A 280 2.08 29.46 18.72
CA PHE A 280 3.22 29.37 17.80
C PHE A 280 3.93 28.01 17.88
N LEU A 281 4.02 27.43 19.06
CA LEU A 281 4.58 26.08 19.25
C LEU A 281 3.72 25.01 18.59
N MET A 282 2.40 25.10 18.72
CA MET A 282 1.48 24.19 18.04
C MET A 282 1.60 24.32 16.52
N LEU A 283 1.76 25.54 15.99
CA LEU A 283 2.05 25.76 14.56
C LEU A 283 3.35 25.09 14.13
N ALA A 284 4.41 25.18 14.95
CA ALA A 284 5.68 24.51 14.64
C ALA A 284 5.55 22.98 14.52
N MET A 285 4.73 22.36 15.38
CA MET A 285 4.46 20.91 15.29
C MET A 285 3.81 20.52 13.95
N ILE A 286 2.93 21.36 13.41
CA ILE A 286 2.29 21.12 12.13
C ILE A 286 3.32 21.09 10.99
N PHE A 287 4.27 22.03 11.00
CA PHE A 287 5.33 22.08 9.99
C PHE A 287 6.23 20.81 10.00
N MET A 288 6.35 20.12 11.13
CA MET A 288 7.06 18.84 11.20
C MET A 288 6.24 17.66 10.63
N MET A 289 4.92 17.70 10.77
CA MET A 289 4.03 16.63 10.29
C MET A 289 3.69 16.76 8.81
N LEU A 290 3.54 17.97 8.30
CA LEU A 290 3.11 18.27 6.94
C LEU A 290 3.97 17.60 5.85
N PRO A 291 5.31 17.63 5.89
CA PRO A 291 6.14 16.99 4.87
C PRO A 291 5.90 15.49 4.77
N ARG A 292 5.76 14.80 5.91
CA ARG A 292 5.50 13.34 5.95
C ARG A 292 4.15 13.01 5.34
N ALA A 293 3.10 13.71 5.74
CA ALA A 293 1.76 13.54 5.20
C ALA A 293 1.72 13.82 3.67
N ASN A 294 2.45 14.85 3.21
CA ASN A 294 2.52 15.20 1.79
C ASN A 294 3.23 14.12 0.95
N VAL A 295 4.34 13.56 1.45
CA VAL A 295 5.02 12.43 0.78
C VAL A 295 4.10 11.23 0.69
N SER A 296 3.45 10.84 1.80
CA SER A 296 2.49 9.73 1.81
C SER A 296 1.30 9.97 0.88
N ALA A 297 0.76 11.20 0.86
CA ALA A 297 -0.31 11.56 -0.07
C ALA A 297 0.11 11.46 -1.55
N LYS A 298 1.32 11.92 -1.89
CA LYS A 298 1.86 11.77 -3.25
C LYS A 298 1.97 10.31 -3.66
N ARG A 299 2.50 9.44 -2.78
CA ARG A 299 2.65 8.01 -3.05
C ARG A 299 1.31 7.30 -3.23
N VAL A 300 0.31 7.69 -2.47
CA VAL A 300 -1.07 7.16 -2.62
C VAL A 300 -1.66 7.64 -3.94
N ASN A 301 -1.53 8.93 -4.26
CA ASN A 301 -2.05 9.49 -5.51
C ASN A 301 -1.37 8.90 -6.75
N GLU A 302 -0.07 8.61 -6.72
CA GLU A 302 0.61 7.91 -7.82
C GLU A 302 -0.12 6.63 -8.24
N VAL A 303 -0.62 5.84 -7.28
CA VAL A 303 -1.38 4.62 -7.61
C VAL A 303 -2.79 4.97 -8.09
N LEU A 304 -3.48 5.89 -7.42
CA LEU A 304 -4.85 6.28 -7.79
C LEU A 304 -4.92 6.91 -9.19
N ASP A 305 -3.92 7.72 -9.54
CA ASP A 305 -3.84 8.46 -10.81
C ASP A 305 -3.24 7.60 -11.95
N THR A 306 -2.71 6.41 -11.65
CA THR A 306 -2.16 5.50 -12.67
C THR A 306 -3.20 5.19 -13.72
N VAL A 307 -2.86 5.43 -14.99
CA VAL A 307 -3.73 5.10 -16.12
C VAL A 307 -3.65 3.61 -16.36
N ILE A 308 -4.79 2.95 -16.41
CA ILE A 308 -4.89 1.51 -16.70
C ILE A 308 -4.74 1.32 -18.21
N SER A 309 -3.73 0.54 -18.63
CA SER A 309 -3.44 0.27 -20.04
C SER A 309 -4.49 -0.67 -20.66
N VAL A 310 -4.86 -1.73 -19.93
CA VAL A 310 -5.84 -2.73 -20.37
C VAL A 310 -7.23 -2.36 -19.85
N LYS A 311 -8.08 -1.82 -20.71
CA LYS A 311 -9.45 -1.43 -20.38
C LYS A 311 -10.46 -2.45 -20.86
N ASP A 312 -11.61 -2.55 -20.20
CA ASP A 312 -12.74 -3.34 -20.67
C ASP A 312 -13.13 -2.97 -22.12
N GLY A 313 -13.41 -4.01 -22.89
CA GLY A 313 -13.98 -3.83 -24.21
C GLY A 313 -15.50 -3.55 -24.18
N LYS A 314 -16.08 -3.45 -25.36
CA LYS A 314 -17.53 -3.14 -25.54
C LYS A 314 -18.46 -4.31 -25.18
N GLY A 315 -17.91 -5.50 -24.88
CA GLY A 315 -18.69 -6.70 -24.54
C GLY A 315 -19.22 -7.40 -25.79
N ALA A 316 -18.35 -7.67 -26.75
CA ALA A 316 -18.70 -8.42 -27.96
C ALA A 316 -19.12 -9.86 -27.62
N LYS A 317 -20.11 -10.38 -28.36
CA LYS A 317 -20.59 -11.77 -28.21
C LYS A 317 -19.69 -12.73 -28.98
N ALA A 318 -19.37 -13.86 -28.36
CA ALA A 318 -18.64 -14.96 -28.99
C ALA A 318 -19.34 -15.42 -30.28
N LYS A 319 -18.53 -15.71 -31.30
CA LYS A 319 -18.98 -16.23 -32.62
C LYS A 319 -18.76 -17.73 -32.71
N GLU A 320 -17.82 -18.25 -31.99
CA GLU A 320 -17.40 -19.66 -31.91
C GLU A 320 -17.36 -20.08 -30.44
N VAL A 321 -16.99 -21.31 -30.14
CA VAL A 321 -16.84 -21.81 -28.76
C VAL A 321 -15.53 -22.58 -28.64
N GLY A 322 -14.70 -22.24 -27.66
CA GLY A 322 -13.46 -22.93 -27.37
C GLY A 322 -12.37 -22.77 -28.44
N THR A 323 -12.36 -21.68 -29.21
CA THR A 323 -11.33 -21.42 -30.21
C THR A 323 -10.35 -20.34 -29.77
N VAL A 324 -9.07 -20.50 -30.14
CA VAL A 324 -8.03 -19.48 -29.94
C VAL A 324 -7.27 -19.29 -31.26
N GLU A 325 -7.16 -18.04 -31.70
CA GLU A 325 -6.45 -17.73 -32.96
C GLU A 325 -5.53 -16.54 -32.77
N PHE A 326 -4.28 -16.67 -33.19
CA PHE A 326 -3.30 -15.60 -33.29
C PHE A 326 -3.11 -15.24 -34.75
N LYS A 327 -3.21 -13.94 -35.09
CA LYS A 327 -3.04 -13.42 -36.45
C LYS A 327 -1.92 -12.40 -36.48
N ASN A 328 -0.75 -12.81 -37.00
CA ASN A 328 0.45 -11.98 -37.15
C ASN A 328 0.79 -11.19 -35.86
N VAL A 329 0.73 -11.89 -34.72
CA VAL A 329 0.89 -11.28 -33.40
C VAL A 329 2.36 -11.01 -33.12
N SER A 330 2.67 -9.74 -32.84
CA SER A 330 3.96 -9.35 -32.30
C SER A 330 3.76 -8.63 -30.95
N PHE A 331 4.66 -8.88 -30.03
CA PHE A 331 4.60 -8.30 -28.70
C PHE A 331 5.98 -7.86 -28.18
N LYS A 332 6.04 -6.68 -27.58
CA LYS A 332 7.17 -6.23 -26.77
C LYS A 332 6.66 -5.66 -25.45
N TYR A 333 7.44 -5.83 -24.38
CA TYR A 333 7.14 -5.17 -23.13
C TYR A 333 7.32 -3.65 -23.27
N PRO A 334 6.57 -2.83 -22.52
CA PRO A 334 6.64 -1.35 -22.63
C PRO A 334 8.04 -0.77 -22.51
N ASP A 335 8.86 -1.35 -21.61
CA ASP A 335 10.22 -0.91 -21.33
C ASP A 335 11.28 -1.53 -22.27
N ALA A 336 10.86 -2.38 -23.22
CA ALA A 336 11.76 -3.06 -24.14
C ALA A 336 11.85 -2.34 -25.48
N GLU A 337 13.04 -2.26 -26.05
CA GLU A 337 13.25 -1.73 -27.41
C GLU A 337 12.89 -2.76 -28.48
N GLU A 338 13.20 -4.03 -28.22
CA GLU A 338 13.04 -5.15 -29.16
C GLU A 338 11.74 -5.93 -28.91
N TYR A 339 11.24 -6.57 -29.95
CA TYR A 339 10.11 -7.49 -29.87
C TYR A 339 10.55 -8.79 -29.18
N LEU A 340 9.75 -9.24 -28.20
CA LEU A 340 9.92 -10.56 -27.60
C LEU A 340 9.20 -11.65 -28.41
N LEU A 341 8.12 -11.30 -29.10
CA LEU A 341 7.39 -12.18 -30.01
C LEU A 341 7.21 -11.45 -31.33
N GLU A 342 7.50 -12.13 -32.45
CA GLU A 342 7.40 -11.59 -33.81
C GLU A 342 6.59 -12.49 -34.71
N ASP A 343 5.54 -11.92 -35.30
CA ASP A 343 4.73 -12.52 -36.38
C ASP A 343 4.21 -13.93 -36.07
N ILE A 344 3.69 -14.15 -34.87
CA ILE A 344 3.15 -15.45 -34.47
C ILE A 344 1.74 -15.62 -34.99
N SER A 345 1.51 -16.69 -35.74
CA SER A 345 0.20 -17.04 -36.31
C SER A 345 -0.11 -18.51 -36.10
N PHE A 346 -1.24 -18.82 -35.44
CA PHE A 346 -1.76 -20.17 -35.30
C PHE A 346 -3.25 -20.16 -34.98
N LYS A 347 -3.92 -21.30 -35.17
CA LYS A 347 -5.31 -21.50 -34.76
C LYS A 347 -5.47 -22.82 -34.02
N ALA A 348 -6.07 -22.74 -32.81
CA ALA A 348 -6.56 -23.86 -32.01
C ALA A 348 -8.07 -23.98 -32.21
N LYS A 349 -8.55 -25.18 -32.53
CA LYS A 349 -9.97 -25.50 -32.65
C LYS A 349 -10.47 -26.08 -31.33
N LYS A 350 -11.79 -26.05 -31.14
CA LYS A 350 -12.44 -26.67 -29.98
C LYS A 350 -12.00 -28.12 -29.81
N GLY A 351 -11.58 -28.51 -28.63
CA GLY A 351 -11.15 -29.86 -28.27
C GLY A 351 -9.71 -30.21 -28.70
N GLU A 352 -8.99 -29.31 -29.38
CA GLU A 352 -7.58 -29.52 -29.73
C GLU A 352 -6.66 -29.24 -28.51
N THR A 353 -5.59 -30.01 -28.41
CA THR A 353 -4.46 -29.76 -27.51
C THR A 353 -3.31 -29.13 -28.29
N ILE A 354 -2.98 -27.89 -28.00
CA ILE A 354 -1.85 -27.17 -28.59
C ILE A 354 -0.74 -27.06 -27.56
N ALA A 355 0.45 -27.47 -27.89
CA ALA A 355 1.63 -27.37 -27.06
C ALA A 355 2.60 -26.30 -27.57
N PHE A 356 3.27 -25.63 -26.65
CA PHE A 356 4.31 -24.63 -26.91
C PHE A 356 5.62 -25.10 -26.30
N ILE A 357 6.66 -25.21 -27.13
CA ILE A 357 8.01 -25.60 -26.68
C ILE A 357 9.05 -24.63 -27.27
N GLY A 358 10.24 -24.60 -26.68
CA GLY A 358 11.36 -23.79 -27.11
C GLY A 358 12.32 -23.52 -25.95
N SER A 359 13.43 -22.87 -26.23
CA SER A 359 14.46 -22.52 -25.25
C SER A 359 13.90 -21.64 -24.11
N THR A 360 14.61 -21.58 -23.00
CA THR A 360 14.28 -20.64 -21.91
C THR A 360 14.41 -19.22 -22.45
N GLY A 361 13.40 -18.37 -22.20
CA GLY A 361 13.39 -17.01 -22.73
C GLY A 361 12.78 -16.84 -24.12
N SER A 362 12.39 -17.91 -24.82
CA SER A 362 11.78 -17.83 -26.18
C SER A 362 10.38 -17.19 -26.23
N GLY A 363 9.82 -16.73 -25.11
CA GLY A 363 8.54 -16.02 -25.07
C GLY A 363 7.29 -16.88 -24.85
N LYS A 364 7.40 -18.18 -24.51
CA LYS A 364 6.26 -19.11 -24.32
C LYS A 364 5.21 -18.62 -23.35
N SER A 365 5.59 -18.31 -22.12
CA SER A 365 4.66 -17.79 -21.09
C SER A 365 4.10 -16.43 -21.49
N THR A 366 4.87 -15.59 -22.15
CA THR A 366 4.39 -14.29 -22.64
C THR A 366 3.31 -14.48 -23.70
N LEU A 367 3.49 -15.43 -24.62
CA LEU A 367 2.51 -15.73 -25.66
C LEU A 367 1.16 -16.13 -25.07
N ILE A 368 1.14 -17.08 -24.14
CA ILE A 368 -0.11 -17.53 -23.52
C ILE A 368 -0.75 -16.47 -22.62
N ASN A 369 0.03 -15.53 -22.09
CA ASN A 369 -0.46 -14.41 -21.27
C ASN A 369 -1.20 -13.33 -22.08
N LEU A 370 -1.08 -13.34 -23.41
CA LEU A 370 -1.88 -12.48 -24.29
C LEU A 370 -3.33 -12.99 -24.43
N ILE A 371 -3.60 -14.27 -24.18
CA ILE A 371 -4.94 -14.87 -24.28
C ILE A 371 -5.87 -14.35 -23.19
N PRO A 372 -5.53 -14.38 -21.87
CA PRO A 372 -6.30 -13.73 -20.83
C PRO A 372 -6.19 -12.21 -20.87
N ARG A 373 -5.48 -11.65 -21.84
CA ARG A 373 -5.27 -10.23 -21.99
C ARG A 373 -4.60 -9.60 -20.75
N PHE A 374 -3.60 -10.29 -20.17
CA PHE A 374 -2.75 -9.68 -19.13
C PHE A 374 -1.89 -8.56 -19.70
N TYR A 375 -1.63 -8.63 -21.01
CA TYR A 375 -1.02 -7.60 -21.84
C TYR A 375 -1.76 -7.54 -23.19
N ASP A 376 -1.81 -6.38 -23.81
CA ASP A 376 -2.30 -6.23 -25.18
C ASP A 376 -1.19 -6.51 -26.20
N ALA A 377 -1.49 -7.24 -27.26
CA ALA A 377 -0.56 -7.43 -28.39
C ALA A 377 -0.17 -6.07 -28.99
N THR A 378 1.14 -5.91 -29.31
CA THR A 378 1.67 -4.68 -29.91
C THR A 378 1.25 -4.57 -31.38
N LYS A 379 1.26 -5.69 -32.12
CA LYS A 379 0.76 -5.81 -33.49
C LYS A 379 -0.04 -7.09 -33.66
N GLY A 380 -0.90 -7.15 -34.66
CA GLY A 380 -1.75 -8.29 -34.92
C GLY A 380 -2.94 -8.40 -34.00
N GLU A 381 -3.60 -9.55 -33.97
CA GLU A 381 -4.84 -9.79 -33.22
C GLU A 381 -4.79 -11.14 -32.52
N VAL A 382 -5.24 -11.17 -31.28
CA VAL A 382 -5.53 -12.39 -30.52
C VAL A 382 -7.04 -12.52 -30.44
N LEU A 383 -7.56 -13.64 -30.95
CA LEU A 383 -9.00 -13.90 -30.96
C LEU A 383 -9.30 -15.11 -30.05
N VAL A 384 -10.33 -14.96 -29.24
CA VAL A 384 -10.94 -16.04 -28.47
C VAL A 384 -12.38 -16.17 -28.95
N ASP A 385 -12.78 -17.37 -29.33
CA ASP A 385 -14.11 -17.66 -29.90
C ASP A 385 -14.47 -16.75 -31.09
N GLY A 386 -13.49 -16.48 -31.94
CA GLY A 386 -13.65 -15.65 -33.14
C GLY A 386 -13.84 -14.14 -32.87
N VAL A 387 -13.59 -13.68 -31.66
CA VAL A 387 -13.69 -12.28 -31.25
C VAL A 387 -12.35 -11.82 -30.68
N ASN A 388 -11.92 -10.60 -31.06
CA ASN A 388 -10.69 -10.03 -30.54
C ASN A 388 -10.78 -9.84 -29.01
N VAL A 389 -9.75 -10.27 -28.28
CA VAL A 389 -9.72 -10.17 -26.80
C VAL A 389 -9.91 -8.74 -26.31
N LYS A 390 -9.56 -7.73 -27.11
CA LYS A 390 -9.76 -6.30 -26.80
C LYS A 390 -11.22 -5.87 -26.78
N GLU A 391 -12.10 -6.63 -27.42
CA GLU A 391 -13.54 -6.32 -27.51
C GLU A 391 -14.36 -6.93 -26.36
N TYR A 392 -13.81 -7.91 -25.66
CA TYR A 392 -14.47 -8.52 -24.49
C TYR A 392 -14.49 -7.58 -23.29
N LYS A 393 -15.52 -7.69 -22.44
CA LYS A 393 -15.37 -7.36 -21.04
C LYS A 393 -14.45 -8.40 -20.41
N LEU A 394 -13.47 -7.98 -19.63
CA LEU A 394 -12.48 -8.88 -19.03
C LEU A 394 -13.11 -10.01 -18.22
N LYS A 395 -14.18 -9.72 -17.48
CA LYS A 395 -14.94 -10.74 -16.75
C LYS A 395 -15.49 -11.84 -17.65
N ASP A 396 -16.02 -11.49 -18.82
CA ASP A 396 -16.59 -12.45 -19.77
C ASP A 396 -15.49 -13.29 -20.42
N LEU A 397 -14.35 -12.67 -20.74
CA LEU A 397 -13.17 -13.39 -21.23
C LEU A 397 -12.65 -14.38 -20.16
N TYR A 398 -12.46 -13.93 -18.94
CA TYR A 398 -11.96 -14.77 -17.85
C TYR A 398 -12.89 -15.93 -17.50
N ASN A 399 -14.20 -15.78 -17.69
CA ASN A 399 -15.15 -16.87 -17.48
C ASN A 399 -14.98 -18.03 -18.46
N LYS A 400 -14.36 -17.79 -19.62
CA LYS A 400 -14.06 -18.81 -20.62
C LYS A 400 -12.76 -19.57 -20.35
N LEU A 401 -11.88 -19.03 -19.51
CA LEU A 401 -10.51 -19.49 -19.33
C LEU A 401 -10.31 -20.17 -17.97
N GLY A 402 -9.58 -21.28 -17.97
CA GLY A 402 -8.99 -21.92 -16.80
C GLY A 402 -7.46 -21.77 -16.86
N TYR A 403 -6.92 -20.80 -16.13
CA TYR A 403 -5.50 -20.48 -16.16
C TYR A 403 -4.77 -21.15 -15.00
N ILE A 404 -3.74 -21.93 -15.30
CA ILE A 404 -2.89 -22.63 -14.33
C ILE A 404 -1.48 -22.06 -14.46
N PRO A 405 -1.03 -21.22 -13.50
CA PRO A 405 0.27 -20.57 -13.56
C PRO A 405 1.42 -21.55 -13.29
N GLN A 406 2.61 -21.20 -13.73
CA GLN A 406 3.85 -21.94 -13.47
C GLN A 406 4.11 -22.11 -11.97
N ARG A 407 3.86 -21.08 -11.18
CA ARG A 407 3.92 -21.13 -9.71
C ARG A 407 2.50 -21.13 -9.15
N ALA A 408 2.10 -22.23 -8.57
CA ALA A 408 0.81 -22.34 -7.92
C ALA A 408 0.74 -21.43 -6.69
N VAL A 409 -0.26 -20.55 -6.67
CA VAL A 409 -0.57 -19.67 -5.53
C VAL A 409 -1.77 -20.21 -4.76
N MET A 410 -1.58 -20.41 -3.45
CA MET A 410 -2.64 -20.80 -2.52
C MET A 410 -3.00 -19.65 -1.61
N PHE A 411 -4.28 -19.45 -1.42
CA PHE A 411 -4.83 -18.44 -0.51
C PHE A 411 -5.09 -19.03 0.87
N ASN A 412 -5.01 -18.22 1.89
CA ASN A 412 -5.38 -18.63 3.24
C ASN A 412 -6.87 -19.01 3.28
N GLY A 413 -7.16 -20.21 3.78
CA GLY A 413 -8.51 -20.75 3.81
C GLY A 413 -8.53 -22.27 3.88
N THR A 414 -9.48 -22.91 3.22
CA THR A 414 -9.59 -24.38 3.16
C THR A 414 -9.20 -24.91 1.78
N VAL A 415 -9.03 -26.24 1.67
CA VAL A 415 -8.88 -26.91 0.37
C VAL A 415 -10.06 -26.55 -0.53
N SER A 416 -11.31 -26.70 -0.04
CA SER A 416 -12.53 -26.36 -0.78
C SER A 416 -12.54 -24.91 -1.25
N SER A 417 -12.21 -23.94 -0.38
CA SER A 417 -12.20 -22.51 -0.75
C SER A 417 -11.14 -22.18 -1.77
N ASN A 418 -10.00 -22.88 -1.78
CA ASN A 418 -8.97 -22.71 -2.78
C ASN A 418 -9.36 -23.30 -4.14
N ILE A 419 -10.11 -24.40 -4.18
CA ILE A 419 -10.58 -25.02 -5.42
C ILE A 419 -11.76 -24.24 -6.00
N ALA A 420 -12.71 -23.83 -5.16
CA ALA A 420 -13.86 -23.02 -5.58
C ALA A 420 -13.53 -21.52 -5.69
N TYR A 421 -12.27 -21.15 -5.87
CA TYR A 421 -11.84 -19.75 -5.85
C TYR A 421 -12.32 -18.96 -7.08
N GLY A 422 -13.02 -17.87 -6.80
CA GLY A 422 -13.51 -16.93 -7.80
C GLY A 422 -14.83 -17.33 -8.48
N GLU A 423 -15.38 -16.42 -9.26
CA GLU A 423 -16.59 -16.64 -10.05
C GLU A 423 -16.28 -17.31 -11.40
N ASN A 424 -17.16 -18.17 -11.88
CA ASN A 424 -17.01 -18.84 -13.18
C ASN A 424 -18.10 -18.47 -14.20
N GLY A 425 -19.02 -17.54 -13.84
CA GLY A 425 -20.16 -17.18 -14.67
C GLY A 425 -21.28 -18.25 -14.77
N LYS A 426 -21.11 -19.41 -14.14
CA LYS A 426 -22.04 -20.55 -14.19
C LYS A 426 -22.70 -20.84 -12.83
N GLY A 427 -22.48 -19.98 -11.82
CA GLY A 427 -22.97 -20.12 -10.44
C GLY A 427 -21.96 -20.74 -9.48
N GLU A 428 -22.40 -21.11 -8.28
CA GLU A 428 -21.54 -21.67 -7.25
C GLU A 428 -20.98 -23.04 -7.65
N ILE A 429 -19.71 -23.28 -7.34
CA ILE A 429 -19.06 -24.56 -7.55
C ILE A 429 -19.51 -25.52 -6.45
N THR A 430 -20.25 -26.58 -6.82
CA THR A 430 -20.80 -27.55 -5.87
C THR A 430 -19.71 -28.44 -5.24
N LYS A 431 -20.04 -29.04 -4.09
CA LYS A 431 -19.12 -29.99 -3.41
C LYS A 431 -18.76 -31.19 -4.28
N GLU A 432 -19.68 -31.65 -5.11
CA GLU A 432 -19.47 -32.75 -6.07
C GLU A 432 -18.44 -32.34 -7.11
N LYS A 433 -18.57 -31.14 -7.72
CA LYS A 433 -17.58 -30.62 -8.67
C LYS A 433 -16.20 -30.46 -8.05
N ILE A 434 -16.11 -30.07 -6.78
CA ILE A 434 -14.84 -29.98 -6.06
C ILE A 434 -14.21 -31.37 -5.92
N LYS A 435 -15.00 -32.41 -5.54
CA LYS A 435 -14.52 -33.78 -5.41
C LYS A 435 -14.03 -34.34 -6.74
N ASP A 436 -14.80 -34.15 -7.80
CA ASP A 436 -14.42 -34.58 -9.15
C ASP A 436 -13.14 -33.90 -9.61
N ALA A 437 -13.01 -32.59 -9.41
CA ALA A 437 -11.81 -31.84 -9.75
C ALA A 437 -10.57 -32.31 -8.97
N VAL A 438 -10.70 -32.61 -7.69
CA VAL A 438 -9.63 -33.17 -6.84
C VAL A 438 -9.20 -34.54 -7.35
N LYS A 439 -10.15 -35.39 -7.74
CA LYS A 439 -9.88 -36.72 -8.29
C LYS A 439 -9.16 -36.63 -9.63
N VAL A 440 -9.66 -35.84 -10.57
CA VAL A 440 -9.03 -35.63 -11.90
C VAL A 440 -7.62 -35.05 -11.73
N ALA A 441 -7.43 -34.08 -10.82
CA ALA A 441 -6.13 -33.48 -10.52
C ALA A 441 -5.17 -34.40 -9.72
N GLN A 442 -5.52 -35.67 -9.49
CA GLN A 442 -4.73 -36.63 -8.70
C GLN A 442 -4.39 -36.10 -7.30
N ALA A 443 -5.28 -35.31 -6.70
CA ALA A 443 -5.09 -34.69 -5.40
C ALA A 443 -5.79 -35.45 -4.26
N GLU A 444 -6.65 -36.42 -4.56
CA GLU A 444 -7.50 -37.14 -3.61
C GLU A 444 -6.70 -37.87 -2.52
N GLU A 445 -5.58 -38.49 -2.90
CA GLU A 445 -4.77 -39.27 -1.95
C GLU A 445 -4.23 -38.39 -0.81
N PHE A 446 -3.72 -37.21 -1.08
CA PHE A 446 -3.18 -36.37 -0.02
C PHE A 446 -4.28 -35.55 0.68
N VAL A 447 -5.33 -35.13 -0.04
CA VAL A 447 -6.45 -34.39 0.56
C VAL A 447 -7.20 -35.29 1.57
N SER A 448 -7.41 -36.57 1.26
CA SER A 448 -8.04 -37.53 2.19
C SER A 448 -7.23 -37.81 3.46
N LYS A 449 -5.89 -37.60 3.39
CA LYS A 449 -4.99 -37.77 4.54
C LYS A 449 -4.87 -36.50 5.40
N MET A 450 -5.39 -35.35 4.91
CA MET A 450 -5.38 -34.12 5.69
C MET A 450 -6.45 -34.16 6.78
N GLU A 451 -6.14 -33.57 7.92
CA GLU A 451 -7.11 -33.35 8.99
C GLU A 451 -8.25 -32.46 8.47
N ASN A 452 -9.50 -32.93 8.62
CA ASN A 452 -10.71 -32.32 8.05
C ASN A 452 -10.82 -32.39 6.51
N THR A 453 -9.98 -33.15 5.82
CA THR A 453 -10.06 -33.39 4.35
C THR A 453 -10.25 -32.14 3.50
N TYR A 454 -11.43 -31.92 2.92
CA TYR A 454 -11.74 -30.74 2.08
C TYR A 454 -11.83 -29.42 2.86
N ASP A 455 -12.09 -29.49 4.17
CA ASP A 455 -12.09 -28.33 5.06
C ASP A 455 -10.74 -28.13 5.76
N ALA A 456 -9.73 -28.92 5.39
CA ALA A 456 -8.37 -28.78 5.88
C ALA A 456 -7.82 -27.40 5.58
N HIS A 457 -7.15 -26.80 6.57
CA HIS A 457 -6.60 -25.46 6.48
C HIS A 457 -5.38 -25.41 5.55
N ILE A 458 -5.42 -24.48 4.60
CA ILE A 458 -4.31 -24.07 3.74
C ILE A 458 -3.78 -22.73 4.24
N ALA A 459 -2.52 -22.67 4.65
CA ALA A 459 -1.88 -21.44 5.09
C ALA A 459 -1.62 -20.49 3.92
N GLN A 460 -1.43 -19.20 4.22
CA GLN A 460 -1.11 -18.19 3.22
C GLN A 460 0.12 -18.59 2.38
N GLY A 461 -0.01 -18.54 1.05
CA GLY A 461 1.01 -19.01 0.12
C GLY A 461 1.19 -20.54 0.12
N GLY A 462 0.34 -21.29 0.84
CA GLY A 462 0.40 -22.76 0.92
C GLY A 462 1.66 -23.29 1.59
N THR A 463 2.18 -22.59 2.62
CA THR A 463 3.44 -22.98 3.28
C THR A 463 3.38 -24.35 3.97
N ASN A 464 2.19 -24.86 4.23
CA ASN A 464 1.91 -26.16 4.83
C ASN A 464 1.64 -27.29 3.83
N VAL A 465 1.79 -27.03 2.52
CA VAL A 465 1.65 -28.04 1.46
C VAL A 465 2.87 -28.01 0.53
N SER A 466 3.24 -29.18 -0.03
CA SER A 466 4.38 -29.29 -0.93
C SER A 466 4.14 -28.63 -2.28
N GLY A 467 5.22 -28.37 -3.06
CA GLY A 467 5.11 -27.77 -4.39
C GLY A 467 4.20 -28.55 -5.34
N GLY A 468 4.34 -29.88 -5.39
CA GLY A 468 3.50 -30.74 -6.21
C GLY A 468 2.04 -30.79 -5.73
N GLN A 469 1.80 -30.70 -4.42
CA GLN A 469 0.44 -30.59 -3.87
C GLN A 469 -0.23 -29.26 -4.25
N LYS A 470 0.50 -28.13 -4.14
CA LYS A 470 0.01 -26.83 -4.60
C LYS A 470 -0.37 -26.85 -6.07
N GLN A 471 0.48 -27.47 -6.88
CA GLN A 471 0.24 -27.55 -8.32
C GLN A 471 -1.01 -28.36 -8.63
N ARG A 472 -1.20 -29.52 -8.00
CA ARG A 472 -2.42 -30.33 -8.15
C ARG A 472 -3.67 -29.59 -7.66
N LEU A 473 -3.61 -28.83 -6.57
CA LEU A 473 -4.74 -27.99 -6.13
C LEU A 473 -5.03 -26.84 -7.11
N SER A 474 -3.99 -26.26 -7.72
CA SER A 474 -4.16 -25.23 -8.76
C SER A 474 -4.82 -25.80 -10.02
N ILE A 475 -4.46 -27.03 -10.42
CA ILE A 475 -5.10 -27.75 -11.50
C ILE A 475 -6.55 -28.08 -11.15
N ALA A 476 -6.83 -28.57 -9.93
CA ALA A 476 -8.19 -28.81 -9.44
C ALA A 476 -9.06 -27.55 -9.48
N ARG A 477 -8.51 -26.38 -9.11
CA ARG A 477 -9.17 -25.06 -9.22
C ARG A 477 -9.63 -24.76 -10.64
N ALA A 478 -8.77 -24.98 -11.63
CA ALA A 478 -9.10 -24.76 -13.03
C ALA A 478 -10.15 -25.76 -13.54
N ILE A 479 -10.06 -27.03 -13.13
CA ILE A 479 -11.02 -28.08 -13.50
C ILE A 479 -12.41 -27.79 -12.91
N ALA A 480 -12.48 -27.43 -11.62
CA ALA A 480 -13.73 -27.12 -10.94
C ALA A 480 -14.48 -25.93 -11.57
N ARG A 481 -13.74 -25.04 -12.21
CA ARG A 481 -14.27 -23.87 -12.94
C ARG A 481 -14.99 -24.28 -14.24
N ASP A 482 -14.66 -25.44 -14.83
CA ASP A 482 -15.23 -25.98 -16.06
C ASP A 482 -15.19 -24.96 -17.24
N PRO A 483 -13.99 -24.48 -17.62
CA PRO A 483 -13.83 -23.50 -18.68
C PRO A 483 -13.91 -24.13 -20.09
N GLU A 484 -14.05 -23.28 -21.11
CA GLU A 484 -13.99 -23.67 -22.53
C GLU A 484 -12.53 -23.87 -23.00
N ILE A 485 -11.59 -23.17 -22.38
CA ILE A 485 -10.16 -23.17 -22.74
C ILE A 485 -9.32 -23.30 -21.46
N TYR A 486 -8.45 -24.32 -21.43
CA TYR A 486 -7.46 -24.49 -20.37
C TYR A 486 -6.09 -23.98 -20.84
N ILE A 487 -5.40 -23.24 -19.96
CA ILE A 487 -4.05 -22.71 -20.21
C ILE A 487 -3.13 -23.20 -19.09
N PHE A 488 -2.17 -24.06 -19.45
CA PHE A 488 -1.18 -24.61 -18.53
C PHE A 488 0.17 -23.96 -18.81
N ASP A 489 0.65 -23.12 -17.90
CA ASP A 489 1.98 -22.51 -18.00
C ASP A 489 3.01 -23.33 -17.22
N ASP A 490 3.68 -24.27 -17.91
CA ASP A 490 4.70 -25.19 -17.36
C ASP A 490 4.26 -25.88 -16.05
N SER A 491 2.97 -26.17 -15.95
CA SER A 491 2.32 -26.56 -14.69
C SER A 491 2.58 -28.03 -14.30
N PHE A 492 3.16 -28.82 -15.19
CA PHE A 492 3.45 -30.24 -14.96
C PHE A 492 4.88 -30.48 -14.47
N SER A 493 5.78 -29.51 -14.59
CA SER A 493 7.21 -29.64 -14.25
C SER A 493 7.48 -29.94 -12.78
N ALA A 494 6.57 -29.52 -11.88
CA ALA A 494 6.65 -29.78 -10.43
C ALA A 494 6.12 -31.16 -10.00
N LEU A 495 5.60 -31.97 -10.94
CA LEU A 495 5.04 -33.29 -10.67
C LEU A 495 6.06 -34.39 -10.98
N ASP A 496 5.96 -35.50 -10.24
CA ASP A 496 6.68 -36.72 -10.59
C ASP A 496 6.09 -37.35 -11.87
N TYR A 497 6.90 -38.12 -12.58
CA TYR A 497 6.55 -38.69 -13.88
C TYR A 497 5.27 -39.54 -13.87
N LYS A 498 5.07 -40.34 -12.80
CA LYS A 498 3.90 -41.20 -12.68
C LYS A 498 2.62 -40.39 -12.49
N THR A 499 2.65 -39.43 -11.58
CA THR A 499 1.52 -38.53 -11.32
C THR A 499 1.19 -37.68 -12.56
N ASP A 500 2.20 -37.14 -13.25
CA ASP A 500 2.02 -36.38 -14.48
C ASP A 500 1.33 -37.20 -15.59
N SER A 501 1.79 -38.43 -15.84
CA SER A 501 1.21 -39.31 -16.85
C SER A 501 -0.25 -39.66 -16.58
N VAL A 502 -0.58 -40.03 -15.33
CA VAL A 502 -1.96 -40.35 -14.92
C VAL A 502 -2.86 -39.13 -14.99
N LEU A 503 -2.38 -37.99 -14.49
CA LEU A 503 -3.12 -36.73 -14.51
C LEU A 503 -3.50 -36.33 -15.94
N ARG A 504 -2.56 -36.35 -16.88
CA ARG A 504 -2.80 -36.02 -18.30
C ARG A 504 -3.82 -36.96 -18.95
N LYS A 505 -3.75 -38.25 -18.63
CA LYS A 505 -4.71 -39.23 -19.13
C LYS A 505 -6.14 -38.95 -18.63
N GLU A 506 -6.30 -38.66 -17.34
CA GLU A 506 -7.60 -38.31 -16.76
C GLU A 506 -8.08 -36.94 -17.23
N LEU A 507 -7.18 -35.95 -17.33
CA LEU A 507 -7.49 -34.62 -17.87
C LEU A 507 -8.03 -34.72 -19.30
N LYS A 508 -7.37 -35.49 -20.19
CA LYS A 508 -7.82 -35.67 -21.57
C LYS A 508 -9.22 -36.29 -21.66
N LYS A 509 -9.59 -37.18 -20.73
CA LYS A 509 -10.95 -37.73 -20.68
C LYS A 509 -11.97 -36.69 -20.23
N TYR A 510 -11.61 -35.87 -19.23
CA TYR A 510 -12.51 -34.88 -18.65
C TYR A 510 -12.72 -33.67 -19.57
N THR A 511 -11.68 -33.27 -20.31
CA THR A 511 -11.67 -32.03 -21.13
C THR A 511 -11.91 -32.27 -22.61
N LYS A 512 -12.59 -33.36 -22.99
CA LYS A 512 -12.81 -33.74 -24.41
C LYS A 512 -13.38 -32.63 -25.30
N ASP A 513 -14.22 -31.78 -24.73
CA ASP A 513 -14.89 -30.68 -25.42
C ASP A 513 -14.23 -29.31 -25.18
N ALA A 514 -13.13 -29.24 -24.44
CA ALA A 514 -12.40 -28.02 -24.13
C ALA A 514 -11.06 -27.99 -24.85
N THR A 515 -10.63 -26.81 -25.25
CA THR A 515 -9.31 -26.58 -25.86
C THR A 515 -8.25 -26.48 -24.78
N ILE A 516 -7.12 -27.13 -25.01
CA ILE A 516 -6.01 -27.18 -24.07
C ILE A 516 -4.77 -26.53 -24.69
N LEU A 517 -4.22 -25.55 -23.99
CA LEU A 517 -2.99 -24.87 -24.36
C LEU A 517 -1.94 -25.19 -23.29
N ILE A 518 -0.82 -25.81 -23.67
CA ILE A 518 0.20 -26.29 -22.74
C ILE A 518 1.55 -25.68 -23.09
N VAL A 519 2.11 -24.90 -22.20
CA VAL A 519 3.56 -24.59 -22.23
C VAL A 519 4.27 -25.70 -21.49
N ALA A 520 5.26 -26.32 -22.12
CA ALA A 520 6.08 -27.33 -21.48
C ALA A 520 7.55 -27.21 -21.88
N GLN A 521 8.41 -27.75 -21.02
CA GLN A 521 9.85 -27.88 -21.26
C GLN A 521 10.23 -29.32 -21.59
N ARG A 522 9.36 -30.29 -21.29
CA ARG A 522 9.61 -31.72 -21.51
C ARG A 522 8.86 -32.24 -22.72
N ILE A 523 9.58 -32.90 -23.65
CA ILE A 523 9.00 -33.54 -24.82
C ILE A 523 7.92 -34.56 -24.45
N GLY A 524 8.17 -35.42 -23.46
CA GLY A 524 7.21 -36.41 -22.98
C GLY A 524 5.87 -35.84 -22.48
N THR A 525 5.80 -34.54 -22.18
CA THR A 525 4.55 -33.87 -21.81
C THR A 525 3.70 -33.52 -23.05
N ILE A 526 4.33 -33.24 -24.20
CA ILE A 526 3.68 -32.62 -25.36
C ILE A 526 3.63 -33.52 -26.62
N MET A 527 4.33 -34.66 -26.63
CA MET A 527 4.43 -35.52 -27.78
C MET A 527 3.07 -36.00 -28.34
N ASN A 528 2.06 -36.10 -27.50
CA ASN A 528 0.69 -36.47 -27.86
C ASN A 528 -0.24 -35.27 -28.10
N ALA A 529 0.28 -34.07 -28.25
CA ALA A 529 -0.50 -32.89 -28.60
C ALA A 529 -0.91 -32.92 -30.08
N ASP A 530 -2.10 -32.39 -30.39
CA ASP A 530 -2.59 -32.34 -31.78
C ASP A 530 -1.74 -31.41 -32.67
N LYS A 531 -1.19 -30.36 -32.06
CA LYS A 531 -0.20 -29.46 -32.66
C LYS A 531 0.83 -29.02 -31.64
N ILE A 532 2.06 -28.93 -32.05
CA ILE A 532 3.17 -28.38 -31.28
C ILE A 532 3.68 -27.15 -32.02
N ILE A 533 3.80 -26.05 -31.32
CA ILE A 533 4.36 -24.79 -31.83
C ILE A 533 5.74 -24.63 -31.21
N VAL A 534 6.75 -24.61 -32.05
CA VAL A 534 8.15 -24.46 -31.63
C VAL A 534 8.51 -22.99 -31.71
N LEU A 535 8.90 -22.41 -30.56
CA LEU A 535 9.35 -21.04 -30.49
C LEU A 535 10.88 -20.98 -30.36
N ASP A 536 11.50 -20.22 -31.23
CA ASP A 536 12.91 -19.90 -31.15
C ASP A 536 13.12 -18.40 -31.32
N ASN A 537 13.83 -17.77 -30.37
CA ASN A 537 14.12 -16.33 -30.37
C ASN A 537 12.89 -15.46 -30.70
N GLY A 538 11.74 -15.78 -30.08
CA GLY A 538 10.49 -15.03 -30.25
C GLY A 538 9.73 -15.28 -31.57
N LYS A 539 10.22 -16.17 -32.45
CA LYS A 539 9.60 -16.52 -33.71
C LYS A 539 9.10 -17.97 -33.72
N CYS A 540 8.15 -18.23 -34.57
CA CYS A 540 7.68 -19.59 -34.79
C CYS A 540 8.65 -20.34 -35.72
N ALA A 541 9.42 -21.28 -35.16
CA ALA A 541 10.36 -22.12 -35.93
C ALA A 541 9.68 -23.30 -36.64
N GLY A 542 8.52 -23.75 -36.14
CA GLY A 542 7.77 -24.85 -36.76
C GLY A 542 6.43 -25.10 -36.09
N ILE A 543 5.46 -25.59 -36.84
CA ILE A 543 4.14 -26.02 -36.35
C ILE A 543 3.84 -27.40 -36.97
N GLY A 544 3.47 -28.37 -36.15
CA GLY A 544 3.09 -29.71 -36.61
C GLY A 544 2.91 -30.68 -35.43
N THR A 545 2.71 -31.93 -35.77
CA THR A 545 2.73 -33.04 -34.80
C THR A 545 4.17 -33.38 -34.41
N HIS A 546 4.34 -34.16 -33.36
CA HIS A 546 5.66 -34.64 -32.91
C HIS A 546 6.44 -35.29 -34.08
N LYS A 547 5.80 -36.21 -34.83
CA LYS A 547 6.41 -36.94 -35.93
C LYS A 547 6.77 -36.05 -37.12
N GLU A 548 5.98 -35.03 -37.41
CA GLU A 548 6.27 -34.06 -38.47
C GLU A 548 7.45 -33.16 -38.07
N LEU A 549 7.45 -32.64 -36.86
CA LEU A 549 8.49 -31.71 -36.39
C LEU A 549 9.86 -32.38 -36.23
N LEU A 550 9.92 -33.66 -35.90
CA LEU A 550 11.19 -34.41 -35.90
C LEU A 550 11.85 -34.46 -37.28
N LYS A 551 11.05 -34.34 -38.35
CA LYS A 551 11.54 -34.38 -39.75
C LYS A 551 11.78 -32.99 -40.34
N THR A 552 11.01 -31.99 -39.91
CA THR A 552 10.92 -30.68 -40.56
C THR A 552 11.49 -29.53 -39.78
N CYS A 553 11.74 -29.69 -38.47
CA CYS A 553 12.18 -28.61 -37.59
C CYS A 553 13.44 -29.00 -36.81
N ASP A 554 14.58 -28.45 -37.19
CA ASP A 554 15.88 -28.76 -36.56
C ASP A 554 15.90 -28.36 -35.09
N VAL A 555 15.31 -27.21 -34.73
CA VAL A 555 15.19 -26.74 -33.35
C VAL A 555 14.42 -27.74 -32.48
N TYR A 556 13.31 -28.28 -32.98
CA TYR A 556 12.55 -29.29 -32.28
C TYR A 556 13.33 -30.58 -32.09
N LYS A 557 14.03 -31.01 -33.15
CA LYS A 557 14.86 -32.21 -33.12
C LYS A 557 16.01 -32.11 -32.13
N GLU A 558 16.66 -30.96 -32.04
CA GLU A 558 17.71 -30.71 -31.04
C GLU A 558 17.15 -30.78 -29.60
N ILE A 559 15.99 -30.18 -29.37
CA ILE A 559 15.32 -30.24 -28.03
C ILE A 559 14.95 -31.69 -27.73
N ALA A 560 14.42 -32.44 -28.68
CA ALA A 560 14.02 -33.84 -28.50
C ALA A 560 15.23 -34.74 -28.20
N LEU A 561 16.31 -34.60 -28.95
CA LEU A 561 17.57 -35.38 -28.77
C LEU A 561 18.29 -35.03 -27.47
N SER A 562 18.06 -33.86 -26.92
CA SER A 562 18.61 -33.50 -25.60
C SER A 562 17.89 -34.17 -24.42
N GLN A 563 16.69 -34.71 -24.63
CA GLN A 563 15.82 -35.26 -23.59
C GLN A 563 15.50 -36.74 -23.75
N LEU A 564 15.52 -37.27 -24.98
CA LEU A 564 15.20 -38.64 -25.32
C LEU A 564 16.38 -39.30 -26.03
N SER A 565 16.57 -40.58 -25.83
CA SER A 565 17.56 -41.36 -26.58
C SER A 565 17.13 -41.53 -28.03
N LYS A 566 18.09 -41.77 -28.94
CA LYS A 566 17.78 -42.04 -30.35
C LYS A 566 16.85 -43.25 -30.53
N GLU A 567 17.06 -44.28 -29.71
CA GLU A 567 16.24 -45.50 -29.70
C GLU A 567 14.79 -45.26 -29.28
N GLU A 568 14.57 -44.34 -28.32
CA GLU A 568 13.21 -43.94 -27.91
C GLU A 568 12.51 -43.11 -29.00
N LEU A 569 13.26 -42.28 -29.73
CA LEU A 569 12.70 -41.46 -30.82
C LEU A 569 12.42 -42.28 -32.10
N GLU A 570 13.11 -43.41 -32.32
CA GLU A 570 12.91 -44.30 -33.46
C GLU A 570 11.78 -45.33 -33.26
N ASN A 571 11.45 -45.64 -32.00
CA ASN A 571 10.40 -46.62 -31.61
C ASN A 571 9.00 -45.99 -31.48
N GLU A 572 8.84 -44.67 -31.63
CA GLU A 572 7.58 -43.92 -31.60
C GLU A 572 7.22 -43.32 -32.96
#